data_50809b4efad5022545f7fe30f334d7e2
#
_entry.id   50809b4efad5022545f7fe30f334d7e2
#
_cell.length_a   1.000
_cell.length_b   1.000
_cell.length_c   1.000
_cell.angle_alpha   90.00
_cell.angle_beta   90.00
_cell.angle_gamma   90.00
#
_symmetry.space_group_name_H-M   'P 1'
#
loop_
_entity.id
_entity.type
_entity.pdbx_description
1 polymer ?
#
loop_
_entity_poly.entity_id
_entity_poly.type
_entity_poly.pdbx_seq_one_letter_code
_entity_poly.pdbx_strand_id
1 'polypeptide(L)'
;LALQLDITSDDAGNRIADAAKQRFGKLDIVVHNAGITRDKMLANMDEAKWGSVIAVNIEAQLTMNEQLLKHEAFQKSPRIATMASTSGIAGNRGQTNYATSKAGVIAMVEATADRVASMGGNINAVAPGFIETDMTAAIPFVNRQVARRVNSLQQGGQPGDVAQAISFLVSDRALGVNGEVLRVCGQNIVGQ
;
A
#
# COMPACT_ATOMS: atom_id res chain seq x y z
N LEU A 1 -3.95 7.20 -19.82
CA LEU A 1 -3.62 8.55 -19.38
C LEU A 1 -2.45 8.47 -18.40
N ALA A 2 -1.39 9.24 -18.59
CA ALA A 2 -0.34 9.46 -17.61
C ALA A 2 -0.50 10.88 -17.05
N LEU A 3 -0.41 11.00 -15.71
CA LEU A 3 -0.46 12.27 -15.01
C LEU A 3 0.85 12.41 -14.20
N GLN A 4 1.66 13.42 -14.53
CA GLN A 4 2.85 13.73 -13.73
C GLN A 4 2.41 14.53 -12.50
N LEU A 5 2.59 13.94 -11.32
CA LEU A 5 2.10 14.48 -10.06
C LEU A 5 3.01 14.05 -8.91
N ASP A 6 3.30 14.96 -8.00
CA ASP A 6 3.81 14.64 -6.68
C ASP A 6 2.63 14.27 -5.77
N ILE A 7 2.59 13.01 -5.33
CA ILE A 7 1.48 12.51 -4.49
C ILE A 7 1.48 13.12 -3.07
N THR A 8 2.56 13.77 -2.67
CA THR A 8 2.64 14.48 -1.38
C THR A 8 2.11 15.92 -1.45
N SER A 9 1.70 16.38 -2.65
CA SER A 9 1.07 17.70 -2.77
C SER A 9 -0.33 17.71 -2.17
N ASP A 10 -0.68 18.87 -1.58
CA ASP A 10 -1.94 19.05 -0.83
C ASP A 10 -3.22 18.85 -1.66
N ASP A 11 -3.13 18.85 -2.99
CA ASP A 11 -4.25 18.71 -3.92
C ASP A 11 -4.22 17.43 -4.76
N ALA A 12 -3.30 16.50 -4.46
CA ALA A 12 -3.03 15.32 -5.28
C ALA A 12 -4.28 14.48 -5.57
N GLY A 13 -5.09 14.23 -4.56
CA GLY A 13 -6.31 13.42 -4.69
C GLY A 13 -7.35 14.08 -5.60
N ASN A 14 -7.57 15.39 -5.46
CA ASN A 14 -8.49 16.15 -6.32
C ASN A 14 -8.02 16.14 -7.77
N ARG A 15 -6.74 16.40 -8.03
CA ARG A 15 -6.18 16.39 -9.39
C ARG A 15 -6.28 15.02 -10.07
N ILE A 16 -6.10 13.93 -9.32
CA ILE A 16 -6.29 12.57 -9.83
C ILE A 16 -7.77 12.34 -10.19
N ALA A 17 -8.69 12.71 -9.31
CA ALA A 17 -10.12 12.55 -9.53
C ALA A 17 -10.63 13.39 -10.69
N ASP A 18 -10.20 14.65 -10.79
CA ASP A 18 -10.53 15.54 -11.92
C ASP A 18 -10.03 15.00 -13.25
N ALA A 19 -8.78 14.54 -13.31
CA ALA A 19 -8.20 13.95 -14.52
C ALA A 19 -8.95 12.67 -14.95
N ALA A 20 -9.31 11.82 -13.99
CA ALA A 20 -10.11 10.61 -14.24
C ALA A 20 -11.52 10.99 -14.73
N LYS A 21 -12.20 11.94 -14.08
CA LYS A 21 -13.52 12.44 -14.47
C LYS A 21 -13.50 13.03 -15.88
N GLN A 22 -12.53 13.89 -16.17
CA GLN A 22 -12.40 14.51 -17.49
C GLN A 22 -12.19 13.49 -18.60
N ARG A 23 -11.42 12.43 -18.35
CA ARG A 23 -11.04 11.45 -19.38
C ARG A 23 -12.01 10.27 -19.50
N PHE A 24 -12.58 9.82 -18.38
CA PHE A 24 -13.35 8.58 -18.28
C PHE A 24 -14.76 8.78 -17.71
N GLY A 25 -15.10 9.99 -17.25
CA GLY A 25 -16.41 10.33 -16.66
C GLY A 25 -16.52 10.00 -15.18
N LYS A 26 -15.70 9.07 -14.66
CA LYS A 26 -15.71 8.62 -13.26
C LYS A 26 -14.36 8.02 -12.84
N LEU A 27 -14.24 7.77 -11.55
CA LEU A 27 -13.18 6.99 -10.92
C LEU A 27 -13.85 5.86 -10.12
N ASP A 28 -13.48 4.62 -10.35
CA ASP A 28 -14.09 3.46 -9.68
C ASP A 28 -13.11 2.81 -8.68
N ILE A 29 -11.83 2.78 -9.04
CA ILE A 29 -10.80 2.04 -8.32
C ILE A 29 -9.58 2.93 -8.10
N VAL A 30 -9.05 2.91 -6.89
CA VAL A 30 -7.77 3.52 -6.53
C VAL A 30 -6.84 2.47 -5.95
N VAL A 31 -5.61 2.41 -6.46
CA VAL A 31 -4.55 1.56 -5.92
C VAL A 31 -3.40 2.43 -5.44
N HIS A 32 -3.23 2.51 -4.13
CA HIS A 32 -2.10 3.20 -3.53
C HIS A 32 -0.85 2.30 -3.57
N ASN A 33 -0.16 2.33 -4.69
CA ASN A 33 1.04 1.51 -4.90
C ASN A 33 2.35 2.28 -4.64
N ALA A 34 2.34 3.60 -4.75
CA ALA A 34 3.53 4.41 -4.54
C ALA A 34 4.09 4.25 -3.11
N GLY A 35 5.40 4.14 -3.01
CA GLY A 35 6.08 4.02 -1.73
C GLY A 35 7.59 4.05 -1.88
N ILE A 36 8.26 4.44 -0.81
CA ILE A 36 9.73 4.53 -0.76
C ILE A 36 10.27 3.85 0.50
N THR A 37 11.54 3.51 0.47
CA THR A 37 12.33 3.08 1.63
C THR A 37 13.51 4.03 1.83
N ARG A 38 13.89 4.24 3.09
CA ARG A 38 15.11 4.98 3.50
C ARG A 38 15.68 4.27 4.73
N ASP A 39 16.11 3.03 4.49
CA ASP A 39 16.51 2.09 5.53
C ASP A 39 17.72 2.60 6.32
N LYS A 40 17.60 2.55 7.65
CA LYS A 40 18.67 2.86 8.58
C LYS A 40 18.34 2.27 9.97
N MET A 41 19.36 1.88 10.71
CA MET A 41 19.18 1.54 12.14
C MET A 41 18.63 2.76 12.88
N LEU A 42 17.68 2.57 13.81
CA LEU A 42 17.00 3.64 14.52
C LEU A 42 17.98 4.64 15.18
N ALA A 43 19.06 4.14 15.78
CA ALA A 43 20.09 4.97 16.39
C ALA A 43 20.81 5.94 15.39
N ASN A 44 20.71 5.67 14.09
CA ASN A 44 21.33 6.44 13.02
C ASN A 44 20.29 7.00 12.03
N MET A 45 19.00 6.95 12.39
CA MET A 45 17.90 7.50 11.60
C MET A 45 17.86 9.00 11.77
N ASP A 46 17.94 9.73 10.69
CA ASP A 46 17.76 11.18 10.69
C ASP A 46 16.31 11.55 10.33
N GLU A 47 15.94 12.79 10.66
CA GLU A 47 14.60 13.33 10.42
C GLU A 47 14.20 13.30 8.95
N ALA A 48 15.13 13.59 8.03
CA ALA A 48 14.84 13.60 6.60
C ALA A 48 14.46 12.19 6.07
N LYS A 49 15.18 11.14 6.53
CA LYS A 49 14.84 9.76 6.19
C LYS A 49 13.53 9.30 6.80
N TRP A 50 13.27 9.70 8.03
CA TRP A 50 12.01 9.42 8.71
C TRP A 50 10.86 10.14 8.00
N GLY A 51 10.92 11.46 7.92
CA GLY A 51 9.85 12.31 7.39
C GLY A 51 9.49 11.98 5.94
N SER A 52 10.50 11.76 5.07
CA SER A 52 10.22 11.40 3.67
C SER A 52 9.45 10.08 3.52
N VAL A 53 9.75 9.08 4.33
CA VAL A 53 9.04 7.77 4.29
C VAL A 53 7.62 7.91 4.82
N ILE A 54 7.43 8.64 5.92
CA ILE A 54 6.11 8.89 6.50
C ILE A 54 5.24 9.69 5.52
N ALA A 55 5.78 10.78 4.97
CA ALA A 55 5.06 11.65 4.03
C ALA A 55 4.55 10.86 2.80
N VAL A 56 5.41 10.07 2.16
CA VAL A 56 5.04 9.34 0.93
C VAL A 56 4.18 8.11 1.23
N ASN A 57 4.55 7.31 2.25
CA ASN A 57 3.94 5.99 2.42
C ASN A 57 2.60 6.02 3.15
N ILE A 58 2.33 7.04 3.97
CA ILE A 58 1.09 7.11 4.75
C ILE A 58 0.38 8.47 4.68
N GLU A 59 1.05 9.59 4.92
CA GLU A 59 0.38 10.91 4.93
C GLU A 59 -0.25 11.24 3.59
N ALA A 60 0.47 11.00 2.48
CA ALA A 60 -0.06 11.19 1.14
C ALA A 60 -1.33 10.34 0.88
N GLN A 61 -1.38 9.09 1.36
CA GLN A 61 -2.56 8.25 1.22
C GLN A 61 -3.74 8.75 2.05
N LEU A 62 -3.49 9.20 3.29
CA LEU A 62 -4.53 9.77 4.15
C LEU A 62 -5.13 11.03 3.50
N THR A 63 -4.29 11.95 3.05
CA THR A 63 -4.73 13.19 2.39
C THR A 63 -5.49 12.90 1.10
N MET A 64 -4.95 12.02 0.25
CA MET A 64 -5.65 11.63 -0.99
C MET A 64 -6.98 10.95 -0.71
N ASN A 65 -7.09 10.03 0.25
CA ASN A 65 -8.35 9.38 0.58
C ASN A 65 -9.39 10.37 1.08
N GLU A 66 -9.01 11.36 1.90
CA GLU A 66 -9.91 12.41 2.35
C GLU A 66 -10.48 13.25 1.18
N GLN A 67 -9.68 13.50 0.16
CA GLN A 67 -10.11 14.24 -1.03
C GLN A 67 -10.96 13.36 -1.95
N LEU A 68 -10.46 12.18 -2.29
CA LEU A 68 -11.12 11.24 -3.20
C LEU A 68 -12.52 10.84 -2.68
N LEU A 69 -12.66 10.52 -1.39
CA LEU A 69 -13.94 10.12 -0.80
C LEU A 69 -14.95 11.27 -0.67
N LYS A 70 -14.53 12.52 -0.88
CA LYS A 70 -15.42 13.69 -0.98
C LYS A 70 -15.71 14.09 -2.43
N HIS A 71 -14.90 13.60 -3.38
CA HIS A 71 -14.97 14.00 -4.76
C HIS A 71 -16.11 13.28 -5.51
N GLU A 72 -16.92 14.01 -6.26
CA GLU A 72 -18.09 13.47 -6.96
C GLU A 72 -17.79 12.32 -7.94
N ALA A 73 -16.58 12.31 -8.52
CA ALA A 73 -16.14 11.25 -9.44
C ALA A 73 -15.95 9.88 -8.77
N PHE A 74 -15.84 9.81 -7.43
CA PHE A 74 -15.48 8.60 -6.68
C PHE A 74 -16.52 8.20 -5.61
N GLN A 75 -17.77 8.68 -5.74
CA GLN A 75 -18.79 8.49 -4.69
C GLN A 75 -19.63 7.22 -4.80
N LYS A 76 -19.58 6.52 -5.93
CA LYS A 76 -20.41 5.32 -6.13
C LYS A 76 -19.57 4.06 -6.02
N SER A 77 -19.73 3.34 -4.91
CA SER A 77 -19.06 2.07 -4.65
C SER A 77 -17.54 2.13 -4.84
N PRO A 78 -16.84 3.07 -4.17
CA PRO A 78 -15.39 3.24 -4.33
C PRO A 78 -14.64 1.98 -3.91
N ARG A 79 -13.64 1.59 -4.70
CA ARG A 79 -12.76 0.46 -4.41
C ARG A 79 -11.35 0.96 -4.17
N ILE A 80 -10.83 0.70 -2.98
CA ILE A 80 -9.48 1.13 -2.61
C ILE A 80 -8.64 -0.09 -2.23
N ALA A 81 -7.49 -0.22 -2.86
CA ALA A 81 -6.46 -1.16 -2.44
C ALA A 81 -5.18 -0.41 -2.10
N THR A 82 -4.52 -0.81 -1.03
CA THR A 82 -3.28 -0.16 -0.58
C THR A 82 -2.18 -1.16 -0.28
N MET A 83 -0.93 -0.69 -0.40
CA MET A 83 0.25 -1.51 -0.17
C MET A 83 0.74 -1.37 1.28
N ALA A 84 0.39 -2.35 2.13
CA ALA A 84 1.05 -2.58 3.41
C ALA A 84 2.38 -3.35 3.21
N SER A 85 2.80 -4.11 4.18
CA SER A 85 3.97 -5.01 4.14
C SER A 85 3.94 -5.95 5.35
N THR A 86 4.56 -7.12 5.24
CA THR A 86 4.85 -7.95 6.42
C THR A 86 5.74 -7.22 7.43
N SER A 87 6.58 -6.27 6.99
CA SER A 87 7.33 -5.37 7.88
C SER A 87 6.42 -4.45 8.71
N GLY A 88 5.25 -4.07 8.21
CA GLY A 88 4.25 -3.31 8.96
C GLY A 88 3.55 -4.15 10.04
N ILE A 89 3.47 -5.45 9.86
CA ILE A 89 2.86 -6.39 10.81
C ILE A 89 3.83 -6.75 11.95
N ALA A 90 5.07 -7.09 11.61
CA ALA A 90 6.02 -7.70 12.54
C ALA A 90 7.25 -6.82 12.86
N GLY A 91 7.38 -5.67 12.20
CA GLY A 91 8.61 -4.90 12.23
C GLY A 91 9.70 -5.50 11.34
N ASN A 92 10.76 -4.73 11.11
CA ASN A 92 11.96 -5.22 10.46
C ASN A 92 13.17 -4.39 10.90
N ARG A 93 14.23 -5.06 11.34
CA ARG A 93 15.45 -4.40 11.80
C ARG A 93 16.05 -3.53 10.70
N GLY A 94 16.31 -2.26 11.02
CA GLY A 94 16.83 -1.29 10.06
C GLY A 94 15.77 -0.60 9.20
N GLN A 95 14.49 -0.94 9.36
CA GLN A 95 13.37 -0.39 8.62
C GLN A 95 12.31 0.25 9.54
N THR A 96 12.71 0.87 10.64
CA THR A 96 11.75 1.37 11.64
C THR A 96 10.77 2.38 11.03
N ASN A 97 11.25 3.34 10.22
CA ASN A 97 10.41 4.31 9.50
C ASN A 97 9.46 3.62 8.51
N TYR A 98 9.97 2.68 7.71
CA TYR A 98 9.17 1.93 6.75
C TYR A 98 8.12 1.05 7.44
N ALA A 99 8.52 0.29 8.46
CA ALA A 99 7.62 -0.55 9.24
C ALA A 99 6.51 0.27 9.91
N THR A 100 6.85 1.43 10.51
CA THR A 100 5.89 2.36 11.08
C THR A 100 4.90 2.87 10.03
N SER A 101 5.39 3.30 8.85
CA SER A 101 4.52 3.78 7.79
C SER A 101 3.57 2.69 7.29
N LYS A 102 4.05 1.44 7.17
CA LYS A 102 3.23 0.31 6.70
C LYS A 102 2.25 -0.20 7.76
N ALA A 103 2.58 -0.08 9.05
CA ALA A 103 1.62 -0.28 10.14
C ALA A 103 0.54 0.82 10.14
N GLY A 104 0.93 2.07 9.87
CA GLY A 104 -0.01 3.18 9.68
C GLY A 104 -1.00 2.92 8.53
N VAL A 105 -0.54 2.34 7.42
CA VAL A 105 -1.42 1.93 6.30
C VAL A 105 -2.44 0.86 6.74
N ILE A 106 -2.04 -0.11 7.57
CA ILE A 106 -2.96 -1.11 8.12
C ILE A 106 -4.04 -0.43 8.96
N ALA A 107 -3.64 0.43 9.90
CA ALA A 107 -4.57 1.16 10.76
C ALA A 107 -5.48 2.12 9.95
N MET A 108 -4.97 2.76 8.89
CA MET A 108 -5.77 3.59 7.99
C MET A 108 -6.87 2.78 7.30
N VAL A 109 -6.57 1.58 6.82
CA VAL A 109 -7.55 0.69 6.18
C VAL A 109 -8.69 0.37 7.15
N GLU A 110 -8.35 -0.06 8.37
CA GLU A 110 -9.32 -0.37 9.42
C GLU A 110 -10.19 0.87 9.76
N ALA A 111 -9.54 2.01 10.00
CA ALA A 111 -10.24 3.25 10.38
C ALA A 111 -11.13 3.83 9.26
N THR A 112 -10.86 3.50 7.99
CA THR A 112 -11.60 4.04 6.84
C THR A 112 -12.70 3.09 6.35
N ALA A 113 -12.66 1.82 6.76
CA ALA A 113 -13.50 0.75 6.23
C ALA A 113 -15.00 1.05 6.35
N ASP A 114 -15.49 1.50 7.50
CA ASP A 114 -16.92 1.80 7.72
C ASP A 114 -17.40 2.95 6.83
N ARG A 115 -16.57 3.98 6.67
CA ARG A 115 -16.90 5.11 5.80
C ARG A 115 -17.00 4.68 4.34
N VAL A 116 -16.09 3.86 3.84
CA VAL A 116 -16.13 3.35 2.47
C VAL A 116 -17.31 2.40 2.27
N ALA A 117 -17.59 1.54 3.26
CA ALA A 117 -18.75 0.65 3.23
C ALA A 117 -20.07 1.42 3.16
N SER A 118 -20.22 2.55 3.87
CA SER A 118 -21.41 3.40 3.81
C SER A 118 -21.66 4.00 2.42
N MET A 119 -20.63 4.05 1.56
CA MET A 119 -20.71 4.46 0.15
C MET A 119 -20.95 3.26 -0.80
N GLY A 120 -21.14 2.05 -0.27
CA GLY A 120 -21.30 0.81 -1.04
C GLY A 120 -19.98 0.25 -1.59
N GLY A 121 -18.84 0.75 -1.11
CA GLY A 121 -17.50 0.36 -1.56
C GLY A 121 -16.76 -0.54 -0.57
N ASN A 122 -15.47 -0.74 -0.82
CA ASN A 122 -14.55 -1.40 0.10
C ASN A 122 -13.15 -0.81 0.04
N ILE A 123 -12.40 -0.94 1.14
CA ILE A 123 -10.97 -0.62 1.24
C ILE A 123 -10.24 -1.78 1.89
N ASN A 124 -9.16 -2.25 1.27
CA ASN A 124 -8.36 -3.34 1.79
C ASN A 124 -6.88 -3.09 1.53
N ALA A 125 -6.02 -3.76 2.29
CA ALA A 125 -4.58 -3.76 2.05
C ALA A 125 -4.08 -5.12 1.56
N VAL A 126 -3.01 -5.12 0.80
CA VAL A 126 -2.14 -6.28 0.63
C VAL A 126 -0.86 -6.09 1.43
N ALA A 127 -0.38 -7.13 2.08
CA ALA A 127 0.87 -7.15 2.83
C ALA A 127 1.85 -8.14 2.18
N PRO A 128 2.64 -7.69 1.18
CA PRO A 128 3.64 -8.54 0.55
C PRO A 128 4.74 -8.93 1.53
N GLY A 129 5.29 -10.13 1.33
CA GLY A 129 6.55 -10.55 1.89
C GLY A 129 7.73 -10.07 1.04
N PHE A 130 8.73 -10.93 0.88
CA PHE A 130 9.83 -10.67 -0.04
C PHE A 130 9.37 -10.88 -1.49
N ILE A 131 9.33 -9.81 -2.28
CA ILE A 131 8.94 -9.82 -3.70
C ILE A 131 10.15 -9.48 -4.56
N GLU A 132 10.37 -10.24 -5.63
CA GLU A 132 11.46 -10.04 -6.59
C GLU A 132 11.16 -8.82 -7.47
N THR A 133 11.80 -7.70 -7.17
CA THR A 133 11.65 -6.42 -7.87
C THR A 133 13.01 -5.74 -8.01
N ASP A 134 13.11 -4.68 -8.80
CA ASP A 134 14.33 -3.86 -8.89
C ASP A 134 14.73 -3.29 -7.53
N MET A 135 13.77 -2.94 -6.69
CA MET A 135 14.02 -2.47 -5.32
C MET A 135 14.71 -3.54 -4.46
N THR A 136 14.27 -4.79 -4.55
CA THR A 136 14.84 -5.92 -3.80
C THR A 136 16.10 -6.49 -4.44
N ALA A 137 16.32 -6.25 -5.73
CA ALA A 137 17.56 -6.62 -6.44
C ALA A 137 18.82 -5.93 -5.85
N ALA A 138 18.65 -4.74 -5.27
CA ALA A 138 19.71 -4.00 -4.57
C ALA A 138 20.15 -4.65 -3.23
N ILE A 139 19.37 -5.58 -2.67
CA ILE A 139 19.69 -6.28 -1.41
C ILE A 139 20.84 -7.27 -1.67
N PRO A 140 21.85 -7.35 -0.77
CA PRO A 140 22.95 -8.31 -0.91
C PRO A 140 22.47 -9.74 -1.14
N PHE A 141 23.17 -10.50 -1.98
CA PHE A 141 22.76 -11.84 -2.43
C PHE A 141 22.41 -12.78 -1.27
N VAL A 142 23.26 -12.84 -0.23
CA VAL A 142 23.03 -13.71 0.93
C VAL A 142 21.70 -13.37 1.63
N ASN A 143 21.41 -12.08 1.84
CA ASN A 143 20.18 -11.63 2.48
C ASN A 143 18.96 -11.96 1.64
N ARG A 144 19.07 -11.86 0.30
CA ARG A 144 18.00 -12.29 -0.62
C ARG A 144 17.72 -13.79 -0.52
N GLN A 145 18.77 -14.62 -0.42
CA GLN A 145 18.61 -16.07 -0.25
C GLN A 145 17.91 -16.42 1.07
N VAL A 146 18.26 -15.72 2.15
CA VAL A 146 17.54 -15.87 3.43
C VAL A 146 16.09 -15.44 3.27
N ALA A 147 15.83 -14.27 2.70
CA ALA A 147 14.48 -13.75 2.51
C ALA A 147 13.56 -14.69 1.69
N ARG A 148 14.13 -15.40 0.69
CA ARG A 148 13.40 -16.43 -0.08
C ARG A 148 13.05 -17.66 0.75
N ARG A 149 13.82 -17.99 1.78
CA ARG A 149 13.70 -19.24 2.54
C ARG A 149 12.92 -19.12 3.85
N VAL A 150 12.59 -17.90 4.27
CA VAL A 150 11.85 -17.67 5.53
C VAL A 150 10.32 -17.77 5.37
N ASN A 151 9.86 -18.34 4.28
CA ASN A 151 8.44 -18.65 4.05
C ASN A 151 8.26 -20.12 3.64
N SER A 152 7.04 -20.63 3.82
CA SER A 152 6.73 -22.06 3.57
C SER A 152 6.90 -22.46 2.11
N LEU A 153 6.80 -21.54 1.17
CA LEU A 153 7.00 -21.81 -0.26
C LEU A 153 8.48 -21.81 -0.66
N GLN A 154 9.38 -21.34 0.24
CA GLN A 154 10.83 -21.26 0.04
C GLN A 154 11.26 -20.52 -1.23
N GLN A 155 10.51 -19.50 -1.61
CA GLN A 155 10.75 -18.69 -2.81
C GLN A 155 10.40 -17.23 -2.57
N GLY A 156 10.94 -16.34 -3.42
CA GLY A 156 10.46 -14.96 -3.53
C GLY A 156 9.12 -14.91 -4.27
N GLY A 157 8.21 -14.07 -3.82
CA GLY A 157 6.99 -13.77 -4.58
C GLY A 157 7.33 -12.93 -5.82
N GLN A 158 6.42 -12.91 -6.77
CA GLN A 158 6.52 -12.10 -7.98
C GLN A 158 5.56 -10.89 -7.91
N PRO A 159 5.85 -9.79 -8.59
CA PRO A 159 4.90 -8.67 -8.70
C PRO A 159 3.51 -9.09 -9.17
N GLY A 160 3.45 -10.10 -10.07
CA GLY A 160 2.20 -10.70 -10.54
C GLY A 160 1.35 -11.31 -9.44
N ASP A 161 1.95 -11.93 -8.42
CA ASP A 161 1.21 -12.51 -7.28
C ASP A 161 0.47 -11.42 -6.49
N VAL A 162 1.16 -10.30 -6.26
CA VAL A 162 0.59 -9.13 -5.58
C VAL A 162 -0.50 -8.49 -6.43
N ALA A 163 -0.27 -8.34 -7.74
CA ALA A 163 -1.23 -7.74 -8.66
C ALA A 163 -2.53 -8.57 -8.75
N GLN A 164 -2.45 -9.90 -8.73
CA GLN A 164 -3.63 -10.78 -8.72
C GLN A 164 -4.43 -10.61 -7.42
N ALA A 165 -3.76 -10.51 -6.27
CA ALA A 165 -4.41 -10.26 -4.99
C ALA A 165 -5.14 -8.89 -4.98
N ILE A 166 -4.49 -7.83 -5.48
CA ILE A 166 -5.11 -6.51 -5.63
C ILE A 166 -6.32 -6.60 -6.58
N SER A 167 -6.16 -7.24 -7.74
CA SER A 167 -7.25 -7.39 -8.72
C SER A 167 -8.47 -8.10 -8.13
N PHE A 168 -8.26 -9.10 -7.28
CA PHE A 168 -9.34 -9.74 -6.53
C PHE A 168 -10.01 -8.75 -5.58
N LEU A 169 -9.25 -8.06 -4.72
CA LEU A 169 -9.77 -7.17 -3.68
C LEU A 169 -10.57 -5.98 -4.22
N VAL A 170 -10.24 -5.50 -5.44
CA VAL A 170 -10.98 -4.40 -6.08
C VAL A 170 -12.06 -4.88 -7.04
N SER A 171 -12.28 -6.18 -7.17
CA SER A 171 -13.31 -6.77 -8.04
C SER A 171 -14.65 -6.95 -7.31
N ASP A 172 -15.71 -7.18 -8.08
CA ASP A 172 -17.04 -7.50 -7.52
C ASP A 172 -17.09 -8.83 -6.75
N ARG A 173 -16.06 -9.69 -6.91
CA ARG A 173 -15.94 -10.93 -6.15
C ARG A 173 -15.50 -10.73 -4.71
N ALA A 174 -15.00 -9.54 -4.37
CA ALA A 174 -14.52 -9.19 -3.04
C ALA A 174 -15.46 -8.22 -2.29
N LEU A 175 -16.75 -8.14 -2.67
CA LEU A 175 -17.73 -7.24 -2.04
C LEU A 175 -17.90 -7.49 -0.54
N GLY A 176 -17.73 -8.72 -0.09
CA GLY A 176 -17.79 -9.09 1.33
C GLY A 176 -16.46 -8.93 2.07
N VAL A 177 -15.41 -8.38 1.42
CA VAL A 177 -14.08 -8.18 2.02
C VAL A 177 -13.85 -6.68 2.18
N ASN A 178 -13.82 -6.20 3.42
CA ASN A 178 -13.64 -4.78 3.73
C ASN A 178 -12.87 -4.61 5.03
N GLY A 179 -11.89 -3.72 5.06
CA GLY A 179 -11.06 -3.47 6.24
C GLY A 179 -9.95 -4.52 6.45
N GLU A 180 -9.72 -5.42 5.49
CA GLU A 180 -8.84 -6.57 5.64
C GLU A 180 -7.43 -6.31 5.14
N VAL A 181 -6.48 -7.06 5.70
CA VAL A 181 -5.07 -7.07 5.29
C VAL A 181 -4.70 -8.46 4.76
N LEU A 182 -4.71 -8.61 3.44
CA LEU A 182 -4.36 -9.87 2.79
C LEU A 182 -2.84 -10.02 2.67
N ARG A 183 -2.26 -11.01 3.36
CA ARG A 183 -0.83 -11.33 3.25
C ARG A 183 -0.54 -12.05 1.94
N VAL A 184 0.40 -11.53 1.17
CA VAL A 184 0.95 -12.14 -0.04
C VAL A 184 2.44 -12.42 0.18
N CYS A 185 2.73 -13.41 1.03
CA CYS A 185 4.07 -13.61 1.59
C CYS A 185 4.52 -15.09 1.62
N GLY A 186 3.77 -16.01 0.99
CA GLY A 186 4.10 -17.44 1.02
C GLY A 186 4.15 -18.04 2.43
N GLN A 187 3.33 -17.53 3.35
CA GLN A 187 3.35 -17.88 4.77
C GLN A 187 4.73 -17.61 5.40
N ASN A 188 5.17 -16.37 5.32
CA ASN A 188 6.40 -15.93 5.99
C ASN A 188 6.27 -16.19 7.50
N ILE A 189 7.34 -16.75 8.13
CA ILE A 189 7.39 -17.08 9.55
C ILE A 189 7.31 -15.86 10.47
N VAL A 190 7.57 -14.67 9.94
CA VAL A 190 7.52 -13.40 10.69
C VAL A 190 6.11 -12.82 10.56
N GLY A 191 5.52 -12.43 11.69
CA GLY A 191 4.20 -11.82 11.74
C GLY A 191 3.03 -12.82 11.59
N GLN A 192 3.22 -14.04 12.05
CA GLN A 192 2.12 -15.02 12.17
C GLN A 192 1.29 -14.73 13.40
#